data_f8f2e1d33791d4072684b753741959bb
#
_entry.id   f8f2e1d33791d4072684b753741959bb
#
_cell.length_a   1.000
_cell.length_b   1.000
_cell.length_c   1.000
_cell.angle_alpha   90.00
_cell.angle_beta   90.00
_cell.angle_gamma   90.00
#
_symmetry.space_group_name_H-M   'P 1'
#
loop_
_entity.id
_entity.type
_entity.pdbx_description
1 polymer ?
#
loop_
_entity_poly.entity_id
_entity_poly.type
_entity_poly.pdbx_seq_one_letter_code
_entity_poly.pdbx_strand_id
1 'polypeptide(L)'
;MSHCAAPLLKLQPVIFKNSSLRRVLLVGVAIFMGASGALEIDCLGAEETAARQKDRQQYLLRYRFKPGDRVRTKVVHQASVRTTIEGTSQTAKTVSVSVKVWKVVAVDAQGHVTFEHAVEFVDMKNDITGRETVSYDSRKDDEPPAGFEDVARRVGIPLTRVVMDQTGVLHQREELAAGAATPTQLILPLPQEKIAVGSTWTFPDDVVVQLRNGNSRKIKCRQRFELLSVENGIAKISIATQILTPIRDYPEIEAQLVQRESEGVIQFDLEAGRVIAQQIDLDRRVTGYPNAKSSMHYRTRFTETLLADQPRTAQRRPQVD
;
A
#
# COMPACT_ATOMS: atom_id res chain seq x y z
N MET A 1 5.30 45.24 -8.01
CA MET A 1 6.11 44.06 -7.87
C MET A 1 5.23 42.97 -7.27
N SER A 2 4.54 42.26 -8.14
CA SER A 2 3.57 41.22 -7.75
C SER A 2 4.29 39.92 -7.42
N HIS A 3 4.20 39.47 -6.17
CA HIS A 3 4.69 38.19 -5.72
C HIS A 3 3.73 37.11 -6.26
N CYS A 4 4.14 36.44 -7.32
CA CYS A 4 3.49 35.21 -7.78
C CYS A 4 3.90 34.09 -6.84
N ALA A 5 3.14 33.88 -5.77
CA ALA A 5 3.24 32.68 -4.94
C ALA A 5 2.64 31.52 -5.72
N ALA A 6 3.49 30.61 -6.19
CA ALA A 6 3.02 29.32 -6.73
C ALA A 6 2.19 28.60 -5.67
N PRO A 7 1.02 28.05 -6.01
CA PRO A 7 0.21 27.33 -5.04
C PRO A 7 0.96 26.09 -4.56
N LEU A 8 1.16 26.00 -3.25
CA LEU A 8 1.55 24.78 -2.57
C LEU A 8 0.58 23.69 -2.97
N LEU A 9 1.08 22.67 -3.67
CA LEU A 9 0.32 21.48 -4.00
C LEU A 9 -0.15 20.86 -2.68
N LYS A 10 -1.38 21.17 -2.27
CA LYS A 10 -2.06 20.42 -1.22
C LYS A 10 -2.26 19.01 -1.79
N LEU A 11 -1.48 18.06 -1.32
CA LEU A 11 -1.67 16.64 -1.55
C LEU A 11 -3.01 16.26 -0.91
N GLN A 12 -4.10 16.41 -1.64
CA GLN A 12 -5.41 15.97 -1.20
C GLN A 12 -5.49 14.45 -1.36
N PRO A 13 -5.95 13.74 -0.33
CA PRO A 13 -6.25 12.32 -0.47
C PRO A 13 -7.42 12.14 -1.44
N VAL A 14 -7.24 11.28 -2.43
CA VAL A 14 -8.28 10.90 -3.38
C VAL A 14 -9.35 10.08 -2.65
N ILE A 15 -10.56 10.62 -2.57
CA ILE A 15 -11.72 9.97 -1.93
C ILE A 15 -12.30 8.93 -2.89
N PHE A 16 -12.36 7.68 -2.45
CA PHE A 16 -13.02 6.61 -3.19
C PHE A 16 -14.50 6.47 -2.78
N LYS A 17 -15.41 6.58 -3.76
CA LYS A 17 -16.76 6.04 -3.66
C LYS A 17 -16.81 4.68 -4.35
N ASN A 18 -17.06 3.64 -3.57
CA ASN A 18 -17.33 2.30 -4.05
C ASN A 18 -18.74 2.21 -4.62
N SER A 19 -18.88 1.75 -5.85
CA SER A 19 -20.16 1.32 -6.40
C SER A 19 -20.10 -0.14 -6.84
N SER A 20 -21.06 -0.87 -6.33
CA SER A 20 -21.43 -2.28 -6.39
C SER A 20 -21.26 -2.99 -7.74
N LEU A 21 -20.77 -4.25 -7.64
CA LEU A 21 -20.78 -5.29 -8.67
C LEU A 21 -22.19 -5.78 -8.99
N ARG A 22 -22.46 -6.00 -10.28
CA ARG A 22 -23.44 -7.00 -10.77
C ARG A 22 -22.75 -8.03 -11.66
N ARG A 23 -23.05 -9.29 -11.36
CA ARG A 23 -22.61 -10.50 -12.06
C ARG A 23 -23.19 -10.57 -13.46
N VAL A 24 -22.41 -11.05 -14.42
CA VAL A 24 -22.93 -11.72 -15.63
C VAL A 24 -22.11 -12.97 -15.88
N LEU A 25 -22.84 -14.09 -15.89
CA LEU A 25 -22.40 -15.44 -16.23
C LEU A 25 -22.62 -15.62 -17.75
N LEU A 26 -21.64 -16.14 -18.48
CA LEU A 26 -21.88 -16.70 -19.81
C LEU A 26 -21.02 -17.93 -20.02
N VAL A 27 -21.75 -19.04 -20.21
CA VAL A 27 -21.29 -20.38 -20.61
C VAL A 27 -21.17 -20.41 -22.12
N GLY A 28 -20.08 -20.94 -22.62
CA GLY A 28 -19.93 -21.25 -24.06
C GLY A 28 -19.14 -22.54 -24.23
N VAL A 29 -19.87 -23.60 -24.57
CA VAL A 29 -19.35 -24.91 -24.99
C VAL A 29 -19.08 -24.86 -26.49
N ALA A 30 -17.92 -25.30 -26.93
CA ALA A 30 -17.70 -25.71 -28.33
C ALA A 30 -16.86 -26.98 -28.37
N ILE A 31 -17.52 -28.02 -28.91
CA ILE A 31 -16.97 -29.33 -29.26
C ILE A 31 -16.37 -29.24 -30.66
N PHE A 32 -15.17 -29.74 -30.86
CA PHE A 32 -14.68 -30.14 -32.19
C PHE A 32 -13.98 -31.49 -32.13
N MET A 33 -14.55 -32.45 -32.86
CA MET A 33 -13.96 -33.76 -33.20
C MET A 33 -13.12 -33.62 -34.47
N GLY A 34 -12.04 -34.37 -34.56
CA GLY A 34 -11.44 -34.70 -35.83
C GLY A 34 -10.01 -35.22 -35.83
N ALA A 35 -9.90 -36.54 -35.98
CA ALA A 35 -8.95 -37.36 -36.79
C ALA A 35 -7.47 -37.50 -36.36
N SER A 36 -7.19 -38.73 -36.11
CA SER A 36 -6.02 -39.62 -36.16
C SER A 36 -4.79 -39.18 -36.95
N GLY A 37 -3.62 -39.30 -36.33
CA GLY A 37 -2.31 -39.39 -36.94
C GLY A 37 -1.32 -39.86 -35.87
N ALA A 38 -0.93 -41.12 -35.89
CA ALA A 38 0.05 -41.71 -35.00
C ALA A 38 1.43 -41.20 -35.34
N LEU A 39 2.09 -40.61 -34.37
CA LEU A 39 3.53 -40.44 -34.29
C LEU A 39 3.93 -40.77 -32.85
N GLU A 40 4.57 -41.93 -32.72
CA GLU A 40 5.27 -42.32 -31.48
C GLU A 40 6.42 -41.33 -31.27
N ILE A 41 6.26 -40.43 -30.33
CA ILE A 41 7.30 -39.56 -29.84
C ILE A 41 7.56 -39.94 -28.37
N ASP A 42 8.81 -40.26 -28.08
CA ASP A 42 9.39 -40.65 -26.81
C ASP A 42 8.66 -40.08 -25.58
N CYS A 43 7.93 -40.92 -24.87
CA CYS A 43 7.21 -40.62 -23.63
C CYS A 43 8.12 -40.46 -22.38
N LEU A 44 9.45 -40.64 -22.46
CA LEU A 44 10.34 -40.63 -21.31
C LEU A 44 10.64 -39.22 -20.78
N GLY A 45 10.58 -38.18 -21.61
CA GLY A 45 10.83 -36.79 -21.16
C GLY A 45 9.62 -36.10 -20.52
N ALA A 46 8.40 -36.54 -20.86
CA ALA A 46 7.16 -35.91 -20.37
C ALA A 46 6.80 -36.35 -18.95
N GLU A 47 7.10 -37.61 -18.58
CA GLU A 47 6.84 -38.13 -17.23
C GLU A 47 7.78 -37.51 -16.17
N GLU A 48 9.05 -37.26 -16.51
CA GLU A 48 10.03 -36.64 -15.59
C GLU A 48 9.71 -35.17 -15.36
N THR A 49 9.18 -34.47 -16.36
CA THR A 49 8.74 -33.07 -16.24
C THR A 49 7.44 -32.96 -15.43
N ALA A 50 6.50 -33.88 -15.61
CA ALA A 50 5.26 -33.95 -14.85
C ALA A 50 5.49 -34.36 -13.38
N ALA A 51 6.44 -35.26 -13.12
CA ALA A 51 6.82 -35.65 -11.76
C ALA A 51 7.49 -34.52 -10.99
N ARG A 52 8.35 -33.72 -11.63
CA ARG A 52 8.96 -32.51 -11.03
C ARG A 52 7.93 -31.39 -10.76
N GLN A 53 6.83 -31.35 -11.46
CA GLN A 53 5.77 -30.34 -11.25
C GLN A 53 4.84 -30.74 -10.10
N LYS A 54 4.78 -32.02 -9.72
CA LYS A 54 3.88 -32.56 -8.69
C LYS A 54 4.39 -32.35 -7.26
N ASP A 55 5.66 -31.98 -7.08
CA ASP A 55 6.29 -31.85 -5.75
C ASP A 55 6.70 -30.39 -5.40
N ARG A 56 6.04 -29.38 -5.99
CA ARG A 56 6.23 -28.00 -5.55
C ARG A 56 5.44 -27.76 -4.28
N GLN A 57 6.14 -27.62 -3.17
CA GLN A 57 5.57 -27.23 -1.89
C GLN A 57 4.66 -26.01 -2.07
N GLN A 58 3.40 -26.13 -1.67
CA GLN A 58 2.40 -25.10 -1.75
C GLN A 58 2.14 -24.47 -0.38
N TYR A 59 1.93 -23.19 -0.35
CA TYR A 59 1.73 -22.39 0.85
C TYR A 59 0.36 -21.71 0.81
N LEU A 60 -0.36 -21.77 1.94
CA LEU A 60 -1.59 -21.04 2.15
C LEU A 60 -1.28 -19.77 2.94
N LEU A 61 -1.44 -18.62 2.33
CA LEU A 61 -1.26 -17.32 2.96
C LEU A 61 -2.61 -16.86 3.52
N ARG A 62 -2.71 -16.67 4.84
CA ARG A 62 -3.93 -16.21 5.51
C ARG A 62 -3.59 -15.32 6.68
N TYR A 63 -4.33 -14.23 6.82
CA TYR A 63 -4.28 -13.43 8.03
C TYR A 63 -4.87 -14.22 9.20
N ARG A 64 -4.23 -14.08 10.36
CA ARG A 64 -4.64 -14.75 11.61
C ARG A 64 -4.56 -13.77 12.75
N PHE A 65 -5.71 -13.43 13.31
CA PHE A 65 -5.81 -12.51 14.43
C PHE A 65 -6.81 -13.01 15.45
N LYS A 66 -6.65 -12.55 16.69
CA LYS A 66 -7.54 -12.83 17.80
C LYS A 66 -8.09 -11.49 18.34
N PRO A 67 -9.32 -11.47 18.88
CA PRO A 67 -9.82 -10.30 19.57
C PRO A 67 -8.84 -9.82 20.65
N GLY A 68 -8.56 -8.52 20.68
CA GLY A 68 -7.61 -7.91 21.59
C GLY A 68 -6.14 -7.87 21.09
N ASP A 69 -5.80 -8.54 19.98
CA ASP A 69 -4.46 -8.42 19.40
C ASP A 69 -4.15 -6.95 19.07
N ARG A 70 -2.90 -6.57 19.28
CA ARG A 70 -2.36 -5.26 18.90
C ARG A 70 -1.17 -5.46 17.98
N VAL A 71 -1.29 -5.03 16.75
CA VAL A 71 -0.18 -5.05 15.78
C VAL A 71 0.41 -3.65 15.74
N ARG A 72 1.64 -3.49 16.23
CA ARG A 72 2.37 -2.24 16.25
C ARG A 72 3.47 -2.29 15.20
N THR A 73 3.53 -1.32 14.34
CA THR A 73 4.54 -1.23 13.30
C THR A 73 5.23 0.12 13.32
N LYS A 74 6.57 0.10 13.21
CA LYS A 74 7.36 1.30 12.94
C LYS A 74 7.33 1.56 11.45
N VAL A 75 6.91 2.74 11.07
CA VAL A 75 6.89 3.22 9.69
C VAL A 75 7.94 4.32 9.54
N VAL A 76 8.77 4.21 8.50
CA VAL A 76 9.65 5.29 8.06
C VAL A 76 9.28 5.60 6.61
N HIS A 77 8.90 6.83 6.35
CA HIS A 77 8.61 7.32 5.01
C HIS A 77 9.55 8.49 4.68
N GLN A 78 10.31 8.32 3.61
CA GLN A 78 11.21 9.32 3.07
C GLN A 78 10.69 9.71 1.69
N ALA A 79 10.48 11.00 1.45
CA ALA A 79 10.05 11.51 0.16
C ALA A 79 10.94 12.67 -0.28
N SER A 80 11.23 12.73 -1.57
CA SER A 80 11.94 13.84 -2.20
C SER A 80 11.25 14.17 -3.52
N VAL A 81 10.77 15.39 -3.63
CA VAL A 81 10.15 15.92 -4.85
C VAL A 81 10.99 17.07 -5.37
N ARG A 82 11.61 16.88 -6.52
CA ARG A 82 12.32 17.94 -7.23
C ARG A 82 11.47 18.41 -8.40
N THR A 83 11.08 19.67 -8.38
CA THR A 83 10.35 20.32 -9.46
C THR A 83 11.29 21.30 -10.16
N THR A 84 11.36 21.22 -11.49
CA THR A 84 12.09 22.18 -12.33
C THR A 84 11.08 22.89 -13.22
N ILE A 85 10.99 24.20 -13.12
CA ILE A 85 10.11 25.05 -13.92
C ILE A 85 10.98 26.07 -14.64
N GLU A 86 11.00 26.02 -15.99
CA GLU A 86 11.76 26.94 -16.83
C GLU A 86 13.24 27.12 -16.39
N GLY A 87 13.87 25.99 -16.04
CA GLY A 87 15.27 25.97 -15.60
C GLY A 87 15.50 26.19 -14.11
N THR A 88 14.54 26.74 -13.38
CA THR A 88 14.66 26.91 -11.92
C THR A 88 14.19 25.66 -11.19
N SER A 89 15.02 25.14 -10.28
CA SER A 89 14.72 23.92 -9.53
C SER A 89 14.45 24.21 -8.06
N GLN A 90 13.41 23.58 -7.52
CA GLN A 90 13.13 23.51 -6.09
C GLN A 90 13.04 22.04 -5.66
N THR A 91 13.56 21.72 -4.49
CA THR A 91 13.46 20.38 -3.92
C THR A 91 12.78 20.47 -2.56
N ALA A 92 11.75 19.63 -2.35
CA ALA A 92 11.13 19.41 -1.06
C ALA A 92 11.46 17.99 -0.60
N LYS A 93 11.97 17.85 0.62
CA LYS A 93 12.28 16.57 1.26
C LYS A 93 11.44 16.45 2.52
N THR A 94 10.85 15.29 2.71
CA THR A 94 10.12 14.93 3.93
C THR A 94 10.66 13.62 4.46
N VAL A 95 10.93 13.58 5.76
CA VAL A 95 11.21 12.34 6.50
C VAL A 95 10.18 12.24 7.60
N SER A 96 9.49 11.10 7.68
CA SER A 96 8.49 10.83 8.71
C SER A 96 8.78 9.48 9.35
N VAL A 97 8.84 9.46 10.67
CA VAL A 97 8.88 8.24 11.48
C VAL A 97 7.61 8.21 12.32
N SER A 98 6.89 7.10 12.31
CA SER A 98 5.68 6.93 13.11
C SER A 98 5.55 5.51 13.63
N VAL A 99 4.74 5.33 14.66
CA VAL A 99 4.26 4.00 15.07
C VAL A 99 2.77 3.94 14.80
N LYS A 100 2.40 3.01 13.92
CA LYS A 100 1.02 2.65 13.65
C LYS A 100 0.59 1.51 14.54
N VAL A 101 -0.67 1.52 14.93
CA VAL A 101 -1.30 0.46 15.71
C VAL A 101 -2.57 0.02 15.02
N TRP A 102 -2.70 -1.29 14.85
CA TRP A 102 -3.93 -1.95 14.53
C TRP A 102 -4.41 -2.72 15.76
N LYS A 103 -5.54 -2.29 16.32
CA LYS A 103 -6.19 -2.96 17.44
C LYS A 103 -7.30 -3.83 16.90
N VAL A 104 -7.21 -5.14 17.10
CA VAL A 104 -8.28 -6.07 16.74
C VAL A 104 -9.42 -5.92 17.74
N VAL A 105 -10.57 -5.46 17.24
CA VAL A 105 -11.77 -5.24 18.06
C VAL A 105 -12.62 -6.51 18.15
N ALA A 106 -12.81 -7.18 17.01
CA ALA A 106 -13.62 -8.39 16.92
C ALA A 106 -13.12 -9.31 15.80
N VAL A 107 -13.44 -10.59 15.93
CA VAL A 107 -13.34 -11.59 14.86
C VAL A 107 -14.69 -12.31 14.85
N ASP A 108 -15.38 -12.33 13.70
CA ASP A 108 -16.67 -12.99 13.57
C ASP A 108 -16.54 -14.51 13.31
N ALA A 109 -17.68 -15.20 13.25
CA ALA A 109 -17.72 -16.65 13.01
C ALA A 109 -17.24 -17.05 11.60
N GLN A 110 -17.22 -16.12 10.64
CA GLN A 110 -16.70 -16.30 9.28
C GLN A 110 -15.19 -16.03 9.19
N GLY A 111 -14.58 -15.55 10.29
CA GLY A 111 -13.18 -15.17 10.36
C GLY A 111 -12.89 -13.78 9.82
N HIS A 112 -13.90 -12.93 9.61
CA HIS A 112 -13.67 -11.52 9.32
C HIS A 112 -13.15 -10.82 10.57
N VAL A 113 -12.16 -9.97 10.36
CA VAL A 113 -11.48 -9.25 11.45
C VAL A 113 -11.82 -7.77 11.39
N THR A 114 -12.28 -7.23 12.51
CA THR A 114 -12.51 -5.79 12.67
C THR A 114 -11.33 -5.16 13.39
N PHE A 115 -10.70 -4.15 12.75
CA PHE A 115 -9.59 -3.39 13.32
C PHE A 115 -9.95 -1.93 13.51
N GLU A 116 -9.36 -1.34 14.54
CA GLU A 116 -9.20 0.10 14.65
C GLU A 116 -7.73 0.48 14.39
N HIS A 117 -7.54 1.43 13.48
CA HIS A 117 -6.22 1.97 13.16
C HIS A 117 -5.99 3.29 13.89
N ALA A 118 -4.84 3.43 14.51
CA ALA A 118 -4.36 4.66 15.14
C ALA A 118 -2.87 4.87 14.85
N VAL A 119 -2.39 6.09 15.08
CA VAL A 119 -0.97 6.44 15.09
C VAL A 119 -0.60 6.82 16.52
N GLU A 120 0.35 6.11 17.14
CA GLU A 120 0.76 6.39 18.54
C GLU A 120 1.59 7.65 18.64
N PHE A 121 2.52 7.85 17.71
CA PHE A 121 3.31 9.08 17.60
C PHE A 121 3.79 9.32 16.18
N VAL A 122 4.22 10.54 15.91
CA VAL A 122 4.93 10.94 14.70
C VAL A 122 6.15 11.78 15.06
N ASP A 123 7.22 11.61 14.26
CA ASP A 123 8.40 12.45 14.21
C ASP A 123 8.63 12.80 12.75
N MET A 124 8.48 14.05 12.37
CA MET A 124 8.48 14.51 10.97
C MET A 124 9.44 15.68 10.78
N LYS A 125 10.09 15.68 9.63
CA LYS A 125 10.99 16.77 9.21
C LYS A 125 10.72 17.13 7.76
N ASN A 126 10.50 18.42 7.50
CA ASN A 126 10.32 18.99 6.16
C ASN A 126 11.48 19.95 5.86
N ASP A 127 12.16 19.72 4.74
CA ASP A 127 13.25 20.54 4.23
C ASP A 127 12.91 20.97 2.79
N ILE A 128 12.77 22.26 2.56
CA ILE A 128 12.42 22.83 1.25
C ILE A 128 13.52 23.84 0.86
N THR A 129 14.10 23.66 -0.34
CA THR A 129 15.14 24.56 -0.86
C THR A 129 14.76 26.03 -0.70
N GLY A 130 15.61 26.82 -0.06
CA GLY A 130 15.40 28.25 0.19
C GLY A 130 14.42 28.58 1.31
N ARG A 131 14.04 27.60 2.13
CA ARG A 131 13.25 27.79 3.34
C ARG A 131 13.93 27.20 4.54
N GLU A 132 13.57 27.66 5.72
CA GLU A 132 13.98 27.05 6.97
C GLU A 132 13.39 25.64 7.11
N THR A 133 14.18 24.73 7.66
CA THR A 133 13.73 23.36 7.95
C THR A 133 12.75 23.38 9.12
N VAL A 134 11.61 22.72 8.97
CA VAL A 134 10.59 22.60 10.01
C VAL A 134 10.50 21.14 10.47
N SER A 135 10.47 20.91 11.77
CA SER A 135 10.30 19.56 12.35
C SER A 135 9.24 19.57 13.45
N TYR A 136 8.64 18.39 13.66
CA TYR A 136 7.63 18.15 14.69
C TYR A 136 7.78 16.73 15.24
N ASP A 137 7.96 16.60 16.55
CA ASP A 137 7.93 15.32 17.27
C ASP A 137 6.80 15.36 18.31
N SER A 138 5.70 14.65 18.05
CA SER A 138 4.52 14.62 18.92
C SER A 138 4.75 14.11 20.35
N ARG A 139 5.96 13.63 20.66
CA ARG A 139 6.36 13.19 22.00
C ARG A 139 7.08 14.27 22.80
N LYS A 140 7.51 15.34 22.12
CA LYS A 140 8.38 16.38 22.70
C LYS A 140 7.80 17.78 22.57
N ASP A 141 7.08 18.00 21.46
CA ASP A 141 6.60 19.32 21.09
C ASP A 141 5.15 19.47 21.56
N ASP A 142 4.90 20.36 22.49
CA ASP A 142 3.56 20.63 23.04
C ASP A 142 2.63 21.25 22.00
N GLU A 143 3.17 22.09 21.11
CA GLU A 143 2.43 22.72 20.02
C GLU A 143 3.03 22.37 18.67
N PRO A 144 2.19 21.99 17.68
CA PRO A 144 2.68 21.71 16.34
C PRO A 144 3.04 23.03 15.63
N PRO A 145 4.18 23.09 14.90
CA PRO A 145 4.47 24.22 14.04
C PRO A 145 3.50 24.29 12.87
N ALA A 146 3.44 25.46 12.22
CA ALA A 146 2.56 25.70 11.09
C ALA A 146 2.68 24.63 9.99
N GLY A 147 1.53 24.03 9.62
CA GLY A 147 1.42 22.95 8.64
C GLY A 147 1.45 21.53 9.21
N PHE A 148 1.65 21.36 10.52
CA PHE A 148 1.58 20.06 11.21
C PHE A 148 0.34 19.88 12.10
N GLU A 149 -0.54 20.88 12.17
CA GLU A 149 -1.73 20.88 13.04
C GLU A 149 -2.66 19.70 12.74
N ASP A 150 -2.85 19.39 11.46
CA ASP A 150 -3.68 18.26 11.04
C ASP A 150 -3.08 16.90 11.44
N VAL A 151 -1.77 16.79 11.40
CA VAL A 151 -1.05 15.60 11.87
C VAL A 151 -1.18 15.47 13.36
N ALA A 152 -0.92 16.55 14.11
CA ALA A 152 -0.99 16.56 15.57
C ALA A 152 -2.37 16.13 16.10
N ARG A 153 -3.46 16.65 15.49
CA ARG A 153 -4.84 16.29 15.88
C ARG A 153 -5.19 14.81 15.70
N ARG A 154 -4.42 14.07 14.91
CA ARG A 154 -4.68 12.66 14.57
C ARG A 154 -3.81 11.67 15.34
N VAL A 155 -2.83 12.15 16.10
CA VAL A 155 -1.99 11.29 16.93
C VAL A 155 -2.77 10.86 18.18
N GLY A 156 -2.67 9.58 18.51
CA GLY A 156 -3.26 8.99 19.71
C GLY A 156 -4.75 8.65 19.64
N ILE A 157 -5.44 9.00 18.54
CA ILE A 157 -6.87 8.71 18.38
C ILE A 157 -7.12 7.64 17.30
N PRO A 158 -8.22 6.86 17.38
CA PRO A 158 -8.65 5.98 16.31
C PRO A 158 -9.00 6.79 15.07
N LEU A 159 -8.39 6.45 13.94
CA LEU A 159 -8.56 7.14 12.66
C LEU A 159 -9.58 6.45 11.75
N THR A 160 -9.51 5.13 11.68
CA THR A 160 -10.40 4.32 10.84
C THR A 160 -10.73 3.01 11.52
N ARG A 161 -11.92 2.48 11.23
CA ARG A 161 -12.30 1.09 11.52
C ARG A 161 -12.47 0.35 10.21
N VAL A 162 -11.91 -0.86 10.14
CA VAL A 162 -11.86 -1.67 8.94
C VAL A 162 -12.31 -3.08 9.26
N VAL A 163 -13.13 -3.66 8.37
CA VAL A 163 -13.47 -5.09 8.38
C VAL A 163 -12.85 -5.74 7.17
N MET A 164 -12.05 -6.77 7.37
CA MET A 164 -11.44 -7.55 6.30
C MET A 164 -11.59 -9.06 6.54
N ASP A 165 -11.51 -9.84 5.46
CA ASP A 165 -11.42 -11.29 5.57
C ASP A 165 -9.98 -11.79 5.75
N GLN A 166 -9.82 -13.11 5.85
CA GLN A 166 -8.51 -13.74 6.03
C GLN A 166 -7.58 -13.60 4.82
N THR A 167 -8.08 -13.16 3.67
CA THR A 167 -7.27 -12.87 2.48
C THR A 167 -6.91 -11.39 2.35
N GLY A 168 -7.34 -10.56 3.30
CA GLY A 168 -7.07 -9.12 3.29
C GLY A 168 -8.01 -8.32 2.40
N VAL A 169 -9.08 -8.93 1.87
CA VAL A 169 -10.11 -8.20 1.13
C VAL A 169 -10.95 -7.38 2.11
N LEU A 170 -11.07 -6.09 1.82
CA LEU A 170 -11.84 -5.15 2.63
C LEU A 170 -13.32 -5.29 2.33
N HIS A 171 -14.13 -5.54 3.37
CA HIS A 171 -15.59 -5.61 3.30
C HIS A 171 -16.24 -4.30 3.73
N GLN A 172 -15.69 -3.65 4.76
CA GLN A 172 -16.20 -2.39 5.28
C GLN A 172 -15.06 -1.49 5.74
N ARG A 173 -15.29 -0.19 5.61
CA ARG A 173 -14.41 0.85 6.12
C ARG A 173 -15.24 2.03 6.63
N GLU A 174 -14.91 2.49 7.83
CA GLU A 174 -15.50 3.64 8.49
C GLU A 174 -14.38 4.64 8.84
N GLU A 175 -14.56 5.92 8.51
CA GLU A 175 -13.68 6.99 8.98
C GLU A 175 -14.15 7.43 10.36
N LEU A 176 -13.29 7.32 11.36
CA LEU A 176 -13.57 7.74 12.75
C LEU A 176 -13.05 9.15 13.02
N ALA A 177 -12.08 9.62 12.27
CA ALA A 177 -11.57 10.98 12.34
C ALA A 177 -11.63 11.64 10.97
N ALA A 178 -12.07 12.91 10.92
CA ALA A 178 -12.21 13.66 9.68
C ALA A 178 -10.91 13.74 8.89
N GLY A 179 -10.98 13.42 7.58
CA GLY A 179 -9.84 13.44 6.67
C GLY A 179 -8.76 12.41 6.97
N ALA A 180 -9.09 11.33 7.68
CA ALA A 180 -8.20 10.20 7.83
C ALA A 180 -7.92 9.60 6.45
N ALA A 181 -6.70 9.78 5.95
CA ALA A 181 -6.28 9.20 4.68
C ALA A 181 -6.44 7.67 4.73
N THR A 182 -6.90 7.09 3.62
CA THR A 182 -6.99 5.64 3.51
C THR A 182 -5.59 5.08 3.38
N PRO A 183 -5.17 4.24 4.28
CA PRO A 183 -4.02 3.41 4.05
C PRO A 183 -4.42 2.25 3.11
N THR A 184 -4.65 2.52 1.85
CA THR A 184 -4.90 1.47 0.84
C THR A 184 -3.70 0.52 0.70
N GLN A 185 -2.54 0.92 1.19
CA GLN A 185 -1.29 0.15 1.13
C GLN A 185 -1.01 -0.71 2.37
N LEU A 186 -1.90 -0.70 3.38
CA LEU A 186 -1.63 -1.34 4.68
C LEU A 186 -2.00 -2.82 4.73
N ILE A 187 -2.80 -3.30 3.80
CA ILE A 187 -3.28 -4.69 3.79
C ILE A 187 -2.87 -5.31 2.47
N LEU A 188 -1.99 -6.31 2.55
CA LEU A 188 -1.61 -7.13 1.42
C LEU A 188 -2.78 -8.05 1.04
N PRO A 189 -3.37 -7.93 -0.16
CA PRO A 189 -4.35 -8.90 -0.62
C PRO A 189 -3.66 -10.22 -0.95
N LEU A 190 -4.08 -11.29 -0.28
CA LEU A 190 -3.51 -12.63 -0.38
C LEU A 190 -4.28 -13.46 -1.41
N PRO A 191 -3.64 -14.48 -2.04
CA PRO A 191 -4.30 -15.38 -2.96
C PRO A 191 -5.37 -16.23 -2.28
N GLN A 192 -6.44 -16.57 -3.01
CA GLN A 192 -7.53 -17.40 -2.48
C GLN A 192 -7.12 -18.85 -2.26
N GLU A 193 -6.19 -19.36 -3.04
CA GLU A 193 -5.74 -20.76 -3.01
C GLU A 193 -4.30 -20.88 -2.53
N LYS A 194 -3.87 -22.11 -2.29
CA LYS A 194 -2.45 -22.42 -2.03
C LYS A 194 -1.64 -22.12 -3.28
N ILE A 195 -0.47 -21.52 -3.10
CA ILE A 195 0.46 -21.16 -4.17
C ILE A 195 1.86 -21.71 -3.94
N ALA A 196 2.58 -21.97 -5.03
CA ALA A 196 4.00 -22.32 -4.99
C ALA A 196 4.89 -21.08 -5.17
N VAL A 197 6.16 -21.20 -4.84
CA VAL A 197 7.19 -20.19 -5.17
C VAL A 197 7.20 -19.95 -6.69
N GLY A 198 7.26 -18.68 -7.10
CA GLY A 198 7.14 -18.20 -8.48
C GLY A 198 5.69 -17.97 -8.94
N SER A 199 4.68 -18.32 -8.13
CA SER A 199 3.28 -18.00 -8.45
C SER A 199 3.03 -16.50 -8.33
N THR A 200 2.16 -16.00 -9.22
CA THR A 200 1.76 -14.59 -9.25
C THR A 200 0.26 -14.44 -9.08
N TRP A 201 -0.16 -13.34 -8.45
CA TRP A 201 -1.56 -12.93 -8.38
C TRP A 201 -1.69 -11.43 -8.56
N THR A 202 -2.90 -10.96 -8.83
CA THR A 202 -3.16 -9.54 -9.06
C THR A 202 -4.38 -9.07 -8.31
N PHE A 203 -4.38 -7.79 -7.96
CA PHE A 203 -5.51 -7.13 -7.33
C PHE A 203 -5.80 -5.81 -8.07
N PRO A 204 -7.08 -5.52 -8.42
CA PRO A 204 -7.43 -4.26 -9.07
C PRO A 204 -7.22 -3.07 -8.12
N ASP A 205 -6.63 -1.99 -8.63
CA ASP A 205 -6.38 -0.74 -7.89
C ASP A 205 -6.71 0.47 -8.78
N ASP A 206 -7.95 0.54 -9.27
CA ASP A 206 -8.40 1.61 -10.16
C ASP A 206 -8.39 2.97 -9.46
N VAL A 207 -7.92 4.00 -10.14
CA VAL A 207 -7.76 5.36 -9.61
C VAL A 207 -8.62 6.33 -10.40
N VAL A 208 -9.28 7.26 -9.70
CA VAL A 208 -9.95 8.39 -10.33
C VAL A 208 -9.05 9.61 -10.23
N VAL A 209 -8.66 10.18 -11.37
CA VAL A 209 -7.85 11.39 -11.48
C VAL A 209 -8.72 12.57 -11.90
N GLN A 210 -8.37 13.76 -11.43
CA GLN A 210 -9.04 15.01 -11.82
C GLN A 210 -8.30 15.65 -13.00
N LEU A 211 -9.05 16.04 -14.02
CA LEU A 211 -8.53 16.77 -15.18
C LEU A 211 -8.64 18.26 -14.96
N ARG A 212 -7.82 19.06 -15.67
CA ARG A 212 -7.83 20.53 -15.57
C ARG A 212 -9.18 21.17 -15.95
N ASN A 213 -9.96 20.50 -16.77
CA ASN A 213 -11.30 20.96 -17.17
C ASN A 213 -12.40 20.66 -16.15
N GLY A 214 -12.05 20.17 -14.95
CA GLY A 214 -12.99 19.80 -13.88
C GLY A 214 -13.60 18.41 -14.02
N ASN A 215 -13.38 17.70 -15.13
CA ASN A 215 -13.83 16.33 -15.31
C ASN A 215 -12.94 15.35 -14.53
N SER A 216 -13.47 14.18 -14.23
CA SER A 216 -12.71 13.07 -13.69
C SER A 216 -12.50 11.95 -14.71
N ARG A 217 -11.38 11.26 -14.65
CA ARG A 217 -11.07 10.10 -15.49
C ARG A 217 -10.69 8.91 -14.62
N LYS A 218 -11.31 7.77 -14.89
CA LYS A 218 -10.93 6.50 -14.24
C LYS A 218 -9.75 5.89 -14.99
N ILE A 219 -8.67 5.63 -14.26
CA ILE A 219 -7.46 4.98 -14.74
C ILE A 219 -7.45 3.56 -14.18
N LYS A 220 -7.40 2.57 -15.06
CA LYS A 220 -7.27 1.18 -14.66
C LYS A 220 -5.84 0.91 -14.23
N CYS A 221 -5.69 0.48 -13.00
CA CYS A 221 -4.44 0.03 -12.41
C CYS A 221 -4.64 -1.36 -11.80
N ARG A 222 -3.53 -2.06 -11.54
CA ARG A 222 -3.53 -3.28 -10.75
C ARG A 222 -2.23 -3.39 -9.95
N GLN A 223 -2.32 -3.97 -8.79
CA GLN A 223 -1.16 -4.48 -8.06
C GLN A 223 -0.88 -5.91 -8.51
N ARG A 224 0.37 -6.21 -8.86
CA ARG A 224 0.86 -7.54 -9.17
C ARG A 224 1.78 -7.98 -8.06
N PHE A 225 1.57 -9.17 -7.58
CA PHE A 225 2.35 -9.83 -6.54
C PHE A 225 2.98 -11.11 -7.08
N GLU A 226 4.10 -11.51 -6.48
CA GLU A 226 4.78 -12.78 -6.78
C GLU A 226 5.41 -13.33 -5.51
N LEU A 227 5.19 -14.61 -5.22
CA LEU A 227 5.85 -15.31 -4.13
C LEU A 227 7.29 -15.66 -4.55
N LEU A 228 8.27 -14.91 -4.04
CA LEU A 228 9.68 -15.06 -4.42
C LEU A 228 10.36 -16.24 -3.73
N SER A 229 10.13 -16.39 -2.42
CA SER A 229 10.68 -17.49 -1.61
C SER A 229 9.85 -17.69 -0.34
N VAL A 230 10.03 -18.85 0.28
CA VAL A 230 9.59 -19.12 1.66
C VAL A 230 10.76 -19.73 2.41
N GLU A 231 11.22 -19.06 3.46
CA GLU A 231 12.36 -19.47 4.27
C GLU A 231 12.00 -19.33 5.76
N ASN A 232 12.18 -20.37 6.54
CA ASN A 232 11.86 -20.40 7.97
C ASN A 232 10.43 -19.93 8.31
N GLY A 233 9.45 -20.28 7.46
CA GLY A 233 8.05 -19.85 7.63
C GLY A 233 7.76 -18.42 7.20
N ILE A 234 8.74 -17.66 6.68
CA ILE A 234 8.57 -16.30 6.17
C ILE A 234 8.48 -16.32 4.65
N ALA A 235 7.34 -15.89 4.14
CA ALA A 235 7.11 -15.70 2.71
C ALA A 235 7.62 -14.31 2.28
N LYS A 236 8.51 -14.28 1.29
CA LYS A 236 8.99 -13.06 0.64
C LYS A 236 8.18 -12.85 -0.63
N ILE A 237 7.52 -11.71 -0.73
CA ILE A 237 6.55 -11.39 -1.78
C ILE A 237 6.98 -10.10 -2.46
N SER A 238 7.13 -10.10 -3.78
CA SER A 238 7.29 -8.84 -4.52
C SER A 238 5.93 -8.19 -4.77
N ILE A 239 5.92 -6.86 -4.83
CA ILE A 239 4.78 -6.05 -5.24
C ILE A 239 5.22 -5.07 -6.31
N ALA A 240 4.39 -4.89 -7.35
CA ALA A 240 4.54 -3.83 -8.34
C ALA A 240 3.17 -3.33 -8.79
N THR A 241 3.01 -2.01 -8.89
CA THR A 241 1.80 -1.40 -9.45
C THR A 241 1.95 -1.24 -10.96
N GLN A 242 0.93 -1.63 -11.70
CA GLN A 242 0.86 -1.54 -13.16
C GLN A 242 -0.28 -0.62 -13.56
N ILE A 243 0.02 0.42 -14.33
CA ILE A 243 -0.98 1.29 -14.96
C ILE A 243 -1.37 0.63 -16.29
N LEU A 244 -2.64 0.27 -16.44
CA LEU A 244 -3.18 -0.44 -17.61
C LEU A 244 -3.80 0.51 -18.64
N THR A 245 -4.19 1.71 -18.21
CA THR A 245 -4.71 2.76 -19.10
C THR A 245 -3.55 3.52 -19.72
N PRO A 246 -3.44 3.67 -21.05
CA PRO A 246 -2.41 4.51 -21.67
C PRO A 246 -2.53 5.98 -21.21
N ILE A 247 -1.43 6.54 -20.68
CA ILE A 247 -1.39 7.90 -20.12
C ILE A 247 -0.20 8.74 -20.60
N ARG A 248 0.66 8.21 -21.49
CA ARG A 248 1.93 8.84 -21.90
C ARG A 248 1.79 10.26 -22.47
N ASP A 249 0.64 10.59 -23.03
CA ASP A 249 0.40 11.90 -23.63
C ASP A 249 -0.30 12.88 -22.66
N TYR A 250 -0.41 12.53 -21.37
CA TYR A 250 -1.12 13.30 -20.36
C TYR A 250 -0.23 13.53 -19.12
N PRO A 251 0.75 14.48 -19.18
CA PRO A 251 1.68 14.71 -18.06
C PRO A 251 0.99 15.07 -16.74
N GLU A 252 -0.19 15.70 -16.79
CA GLU A 252 -0.99 15.99 -15.58
C GLU A 252 -1.58 14.74 -14.95
N ILE A 253 -1.89 13.71 -15.74
CA ILE A 253 -2.35 12.40 -15.21
C ILE A 253 -1.14 11.62 -14.66
N GLU A 254 -0.03 11.60 -15.40
CA GLU A 254 1.21 10.98 -14.93
C GLU A 254 1.65 11.56 -13.58
N ALA A 255 1.59 12.91 -13.43
CA ALA A 255 1.95 13.59 -12.19
C ALA A 255 1.03 13.20 -11.00
N GLN A 256 -0.27 12.97 -11.26
CA GLN A 256 -1.20 12.51 -10.22
C GLN A 256 -0.99 11.03 -9.84
N LEU A 257 -0.56 10.21 -10.80
CA LEU A 257 -0.36 8.77 -10.61
C LEU A 257 1.05 8.40 -10.17
N VAL A 258 2.00 9.35 -10.24
CA VAL A 258 3.41 9.07 -9.94
C VAL A 258 3.62 8.35 -8.60
N GLN A 259 2.83 8.66 -7.60
CA GLN A 259 2.90 8.03 -6.28
C GLN A 259 2.35 6.57 -6.25
N ARG A 260 1.69 6.14 -7.31
CA ARG A 260 1.11 4.80 -7.43
C ARG A 260 2.06 3.80 -8.09
N GLU A 261 2.98 4.26 -8.92
CA GLU A 261 3.93 3.42 -9.66
C GLU A 261 5.07 2.93 -8.76
N SER A 262 4.73 2.28 -7.67
CA SER A 262 5.68 1.77 -6.68
C SER A 262 5.96 0.28 -6.89
N GLU A 263 7.15 -0.14 -6.47
CA GLU A 263 7.57 -1.53 -6.41
C GLU A 263 8.25 -1.83 -5.08
N GLY A 264 8.25 -3.09 -4.66
CA GLY A 264 8.84 -3.41 -3.38
C GLY A 264 8.80 -4.88 -3.00
N VAL A 265 9.12 -5.12 -1.75
CA VAL A 265 9.15 -6.45 -1.14
C VAL A 265 8.42 -6.43 0.20
N ILE A 266 7.63 -7.45 0.43
CA ILE A 266 6.86 -7.68 1.64
C ILE A 266 7.29 -9.02 2.24
N GLN A 267 7.44 -9.07 3.55
CA GLN A 267 7.68 -10.29 4.31
C GLN A 267 6.42 -10.63 5.12
N PHE A 268 5.90 -11.82 4.89
CA PHE A 268 4.71 -12.33 5.53
C PHE A 268 5.04 -13.58 6.34
N ASP A 269 4.77 -13.56 7.62
CA ASP A 269 4.92 -14.72 8.51
C ASP A 269 3.71 -15.65 8.33
N LEU A 270 3.96 -16.85 7.83
CA LEU A 270 2.92 -17.84 7.53
C LEU A 270 2.27 -18.42 8.78
N GLU A 271 3.03 -18.54 9.88
CA GLU A 271 2.54 -19.07 11.16
C GLU A 271 1.74 -18.00 11.92
N ALA A 272 2.33 -16.82 12.10
CA ALA A 272 1.65 -15.70 12.76
C ALA A 272 0.52 -15.09 11.89
N GLY A 273 0.49 -15.36 10.59
CA GLY A 273 -0.52 -14.88 9.66
C GLY A 273 -0.55 -13.35 9.56
N ARG A 274 0.61 -12.72 9.43
CA ARG A 274 0.71 -11.25 9.35
C ARG A 274 1.95 -10.77 8.61
N VAL A 275 1.88 -9.56 8.08
CA VAL A 275 3.05 -8.86 7.54
C VAL A 275 3.98 -8.48 8.70
N ILE A 276 5.27 -8.78 8.57
CA ILE A 276 6.30 -8.45 9.56
C ILE A 276 7.24 -7.35 9.10
N ALA A 277 7.43 -7.21 7.80
CA ALA A 277 8.21 -6.13 7.22
C ALA A 277 7.76 -5.84 5.79
N GLN A 278 7.92 -4.60 5.36
CA GLN A 278 7.80 -4.22 3.94
C GLN A 278 8.70 -3.04 3.62
N GLN A 279 9.19 -3.04 2.39
CA GLN A 279 9.87 -1.90 1.79
C GLN A 279 9.27 -1.66 0.41
N ILE A 280 8.85 -0.43 0.16
CA ILE A 280 8.28 0.00 -1.11
C ILE A 280 9.05 1.23 -1.56
N ASP A 281 9.60 1.17 -2.76
CA ASP A 281 10.38 2.23 -3.36
C ASP A 281 9.66 2.79 -4.59
N LEU A 282 9.91 4.04 -4.86
CA LEU A 282 9.46 4.74 -6.05
C LEU A 282 10.55 5.70 -6.51
N ASP A 283 10.89 5.65 -7.78
CA ASP A 283 11.75 6.63 -8.45
C ASP A 283 11.17 6.90 -9.85
N ARG A 284 10.49 8.04 -10.01
CA ARG A 284 9.78 8.40 -11.26
C ARG A 284 9.99 9.85 -11.61
N ARG A 285 10.13 10.11 -12.91
CA ARG A 285 10.21 11.44 -13.47
C ARG A 285 9.08 11.67 -14.45
N VAL A 286 8.36 12.79 -14.26
CA VAL A 286 7.34 13.29 -15.18
C VAL A 286 7.89 14.52 -15.89
N THR A 287 7.86 14.53 -17.20
CA THR A 287 8.25 15.68 -18.05
C THR A 287 7.00 16.36 -18.60
N GLY A 288 7.08 17.66 -18.89
CA GLY A 288 5.93 18.41 -19.41
C GLY A 288 4.90 18.82 -18.35
N TYR A 289 5.22 18.71 -17.06
CA TYR A 289 4.35 19.11 -15.95
C TYR A 289 5.08 20.08 -15.00
N PRO A 290 4.45 21.24 -14.63
CA PRO A 290 3.10 21.72 -14.99
C PRO A 290 3.00 22.36 -16.39
N ASN A 291 4.11 22.53 -17.12
CA ASN A 291 4.15 23.02 -18.50
C ASN A 291 5.24 22.30 -19.31
N ALA A 292 5.25 22.48 -20.64
CA ALA A 292 6.13 21.74 -21.56
C ALA A 292 7.64 21.85 -21.26
N LYS A 293 8.09 22.95 -20.60
CA LYS A 293 9.50 23.17 -20.23
C LYS A 293 9.83 22.76 -18.79
N SER A 294 8.93 22.03 -18.15
CA SER A 294 9.03 21.67 -16.74
C SER A 294 9.14 20.17 -16.54
N SER A 295 9.63 19.77 -15.39
CA SER A 295 9.66 18.38 -14.96
C SER A 295 9.51 18.25 -13.45
N MET A 296 8.98 17.10 -13.02
CA MET A 296 8.90 16.69 -11.62
C MET A 296 9.62 15.35 -11.47
N HIS A 297 10.54 15.25 -10.52
CA HIS A 297 11.18 13.99 -10.13
C HIS A 297 10.75 13.64 -8.72
N TYR A 298 10.05 12.54 -8.57
CA TYR A 298 9.50 12.05 -7.31
C TYR A 298 10.21 10.77 -6.89
N ARG A 299 10.79 10.77 -5.71
CA ARG A 299 11.42 9.59 -5.10
C ARG A 299 10.88 9.38 -3.72
N THR A 300 10.49 8.15 -3.41
CA THR A 300 10.13 7.77 -2.05
C THR A 300 10.71 6.42 -1.68
N ARG A 301 10.92 6.25 -0.37
CA ARG A 301 11.11 4.97 0.29
C ARG A 301 10.17 4.88 1.47
N PHE A 302 9.33 3.88 1.45
CA PHE A 302 8.46 3.51 2.56
C PHE A 302 8.96 2.20 3.15
N THR A 303 9.23 2.17 4.44
CA THR A 303 9.53 0.94 5.17
C THR A 303 8.59 0.80 6.35
N GLU A 304 8.13 -0.41 6.60
CA GLU A 304 7.32 -0.76 7.74
C GLU A 304 7.85 -2.03 8.36
N THR A 305 8.00 -2.06 9.68
CA THR A 305 8.54 -3.20 10.42
C THR A 305 7.69 -3.44 11.66
N LEU A 306 7.29 -4.70 11.87
CA LEU A 306 6.58 -5.12 13.06
C LEU A 306 7.46 -4.87 14.30
N LEU A 307 6.89 -4.24 15.31
CA LEU A 307 7.52 -4.08 16.60
C LEU A 307 7.16 -5.28 17.49
N ALA A 308 8.15 -5.77 18.23
CA ALA A 308 7.89 -6.78 19.25
C ALA A 308 6.89 -6.23 20.29
N ASP A 309 5.97 -7.07 20.75
CA ASP A 309 5.07 -6.73 21.83
C ASP A 309 5.91 -6.37 23.07
N GLN A 310 5.76 -5.14 23.56
CA GLN A 310 6.30 -4.81 24.89
C GLN A 310 5.50 -5.62 25.90
N PRO A 311 6.18 -6.38 26.79
CA PRO A 311 5.48 -7.02 27.91
C PRO A 311 4.73 -5.93 28.67
N ARG A 312 3.44 -6.14 28.92
CA ARG A 312 2.62 -5.24 29.74
C ARG A 312 3.35 -5.09 31.07
N THR A 313 4.03 -3.97 31.27
CA THR A 313 4.48 -3.58 32.61
C THR A 313 3.19 -3.43 33.42
N ALA A 314 2.95 -4.36 34.34
CA ALA A 314 1.83 -4.28 35.25
C ALA A 314 1.91 -2.93 35.93
N GLN A 315 0.96 -2.03 35.64
CA GLN A 315 0.78 -0.80 36.40
C GLN A 315 0.54 -1.22 37.85
N ARG A 316 1.57 -1.09 38.70
CA ARG A 316 1.39 -1.17 40.15
C ARG A 316 0.29 -0.17 40.51
N ARG A 317 -0.88 -0.67 40.89
CA ARG A 317 -1.87 0.14 41.58
C ARG A 317 -1.15 0.76 42.80
N PRO A 318 -1.25 2.07 43.01
CA PRO A 318 -0.80 2.64 44.31
C PRO A 318 -1.64 1.97 45.39
N GLN A 319 -0.98 1.32 46.33
CA GLN A 319 -1.59 0.94 47.58
C GLN A 319 -1.94 2.28 48.29
N VAL A 320 -3.22 2.48 48.50
CA VAL A 320 -3.72 3.54 49.39
C VAL A 320 -3.64 2.93 50.79
N ASP A 321 -2.73 3.47 51.59
CA ASP A 321 -2.68 3.27 53.03
C ASP A 321 -3.80 4.07 53.71
#